data_fdea2be04dabc7c70c317e25bc37091c
#
_entry.id   fdea2be04dabc7c70c317e25bc37091c
#
_cell.length_a   1.000
_cell.length_b   1.000
_cell.length_c   1.000
_cell.angle_alpha   90.00
_cell.angle_beta   90.00
_cell.angle_gamma   90.00
#
_symmetry.space_group_name_H-M   'P 1'
#
loop_
_entity.id
_entity.type
_entity.pdbx_description
1 polymer ?
#
loop_
_entity_poly.entity_id
_entity_poly.type
_entity_poly.pdbx_seq_one_letter_code
_entity_poly.pdbx_strand_id
1 'polypeptide(L)'
;MKKTVALMDKFICLAGGEALPASSLKGDWIEQMVADGVLLIVSNGSRKRVRAIDGQAFREHLSNKYDIRNLEQYRELLLSDNPDRSVQVAVTGNSKTKEKRTFFGFLVNSYQPIPATVNGCPKTILPLEGTFDFIYDYWNFVIPEDVVIVGIENPENFRYVSAQKKLFSSVVPDGVKLLFVSRYPQEQSNDLLDWLQSIPNRYIHFGDLDLAGIHIYLTSFYPYLGERASFLIPADYEYRIALGSRERYNDQLKKYGNMLVTDSRLKELVACIHQYHRGYDQEGYIERE
;
A
#
# COMPACT_ATOMS: atom_id res chain seq x y z
N MET A 1 -19.31 17.61 16.07
CA MET A 1 -18.10 17.36 16.92
C MET A 1 -17.15 16.39 16.21
N LYS A 2 -15.90 16.75 15.96
CA LYS A 2 -14.89 15.84 15.39
C LYS A 2 -14.33 14.94 16.50
N LYS A 3 -14.54 13.63 16.40
CA LYS A 3 -14.10 12.63 17.37
C LYS A 3 -12.61 12.31 17.15
N THR A 4 -11.76 12.67 18.08
CA THR A 4 -10.28 12.46 18.05
C THR A 4 -9.81 11.77 19.32
N VAL A 5 -8.64 11.11 19.29
CA VAL A 5 -8.02 10.49 20.47
C VAL A 5 -7.91 11.50 21.63
N ALA A 6 -7.36 12.69 21.36
CA ALA A 6 -7.24 13.74 22.36
C ALA A 6 -8.58 14.22 22.96
N LEU A 7 -9.68 14.14 22.19
CA LEU A 7 -11.00 14.44 22.72
C LEU A 7 -11.54 13.30 23.59
N MET A 8 -11.28 12.04 23.19
CA MET A 8 -11.67 10.88 24.00
C MET A 8 -10.92 10.87 25.35
N ASP A 9 -9.62 11.17 25.35
CA ASP A 9 -8.84 11.32 26.59
C ASP A 9 -9.48 12.32 27.54
N LYS A 10 -9.89 13.49 27.02
CA LYS A 10 -10.57 14.52 27.82
C LYS A 10 -11.94 14.06 28.33
N PHE A 11 -12.69 13.34 27.53
CA PHE A 11 -13.97 12.80 27.97
C PHE A 11 -13.82 11.73 29.05
N ILE A 12 -12.78 10.89 28.96
CA ILE A 12 -12.45 9.92 30.01
C ILE A 12 -12.11 10.62 31.32
N CYS A 13 -11.28 11.67 31.28
CA CYS A 13 -10.98 12.50 32.46
C CYS A 13 -12.24 13.13 33.07
N LEU A 14 -13.11 13.73 32.23
CA LEU A 14 -14.38 14.34 32.70
C LEU A 14 -15.31 13.29 33.31
N ALA A 15 -15.44 12.12 32.67
CA ALA A 15 -16.25 11.00 33.18
C ALA A 15 -15.69 10.41 34.48
N GLY A 16 -14.37 10.52 34.69
CA GLY A 16 -13.68 10.16 35.93
C GLY A 16 -13.79 11.22 37.04
N GLY A 17 -14.51 12.35 36.80
CA GLY A 17 -14.72 13.40 37.77
C GLY A 17 -13.64 14.48 37.78
N GLU A 18 -12.67 14.44 36.86
CA GLU A 18 -11.63 15.46 36.75
C GLU A 18 -12.20 16.75 36.16
N ALA A 19 -11.69 17.90 36.66
CA ALA A 19 -12.01 19.18 36.05
C ALA A 19 -10.89 19.62 35.12
N LEU A 20 -11.25 19.92 33.87
CA LEU A 20 -10.31 20.35 32.82
C LEU A 20 -10.37 21.86 32.58
N PRO A 21 -9.26 22.52 32.18
CA PRO A 21 -9.29 23.93 31.78
C PRO A 21 -10.28 24.15 30.63
N ALA A 22 -11.19 25.13 30.71
CA ALA A 22 -12.16 25.40 29.65
C ALA A 22 -11.47 25.70 28.30
N SER A 23 -10.27 26.32 28.33
CA SER A 23 -9.46 26.59 27.14
C SER A 23 -8.95 25.33 26.42
N SER A 24 -8.91 24.18 27.09
CA SER A 24 -8.49 22.90 26.50
C SER A 24 -9.61 22.22 25.69
N LEU A 25 -10.84 22.66 25.88
CA LEU A 25 -12.03 22.14 25.20
C LEU A 25 -12.50 23.21 24.20
N LYS A 26 -12.74 22.85 22.96
CA LYS A 26 -13.17 23.77 21.89
C LYS A 26 -14.34 23.18 21.11
N GLY A 27 -15.34 24.01 20.84
CA GLY A 27 -16.48 23.71 20.01
C GLY A 27 -17.84 23.94 20.69
N ASP A 28 -18.84 24.26 19.92
CA ASP A 28 -20.21 24.62 20.35
C ASP A 28 -20.90 23.50 21.16
N TRP A 29 -20.41 22.25 21.03
CA TRP A 29 -20.88 21.09 21.76
C TRP A 29 -20.71 21.21 23.29
N ILE A 30 -19.75 22.05 23.76
CA ILE A 30 -19.53 22.30 25.21
C ILE A 30 -20.70 23.10 25.77
N GLU A 31 -21.07 24.19 25.09
CA GLU A 31 -22.21 25.04 25.48
C GLU A 31 -23.51 24.23 25.51
N GLN A 32 -23.64 23.35 24.51
CA GLN A 32 -24.81 22.47 24.46
C GLN A 32 -24.82 21.46 25.61
N MET A 33 -23.69 20.83 25.96
CA MET A 33 -23.63 19.90 27.10
C MET A 33 -23.82 20.61 28.45
N VAL A 34 -23.43 21.89 28.55
CA VAL A 34 -23.74 22.69 29.71
C VAL A 34 -25.23 23.04 29.80
N ALA A 35 -25.85 23.38 28.65
CA ALA A 35 -27.29 23.63 28.59
C ALA A 35 -28.11 22.34 28.86
N ASP A 36 -27.64 21.16 28.41
CA ASP A 36 -28.24 19.85 28.69
C ASP A 36 -27.99 19.39 30.15
N GLY A 37 -27.28 20.18 30.99
CA GLY A 37 -27.07 19.86 32.39
C GLY A 37 -26.09 18.72 32.69
N VAL A 38 -25.24 18.33 31.75
CA VAL A 38 -24.27 17.23 31.94
C VAL A 38 -22.85 17.74 32.24
N LEU A 39 -22.54 18.96 31.81
CA LEU A 39 -21.30 19.69 32.17
C LEU A 39 -21.56 20.94 32.98
N LEU A 40 -20.63 21.28 33.83
CA LEU A 40 -20.65 22.53 34.62
C LEU A 40 -19.34 23.30 34.38
N ILE A 41 -19.49 24.60 34.12
CA ILE A 41 -18.36 25.52 34.07
C ILE A 41 -18.19 26.19 35.46
N VAL A 42 -17.05 25.94 36.09
CA VAL A 42 -16.71 26.51 37.40
C VAL A 42 -15.64 27.56 37.18
N SER A 43 -15.89 28.77 37.70
CA SER A 43 -14.93 29.87 37.68
C SER A 43 -14.16 29.97 39.03
N ASN A 44 -12.84 30.00 38.94
CA ASN A 44 -11.98 30.26 40.08
C ASN A 44 -11.07 31.47 39.73
N GLY A 45 -11.54 32.64 40.07
CA GLY A 45 -10.96 33.90 39.60
C GLY A 45 -11.07 34.01 38.06
N SER A 46 -9.97 34.30 37.40
CA SER A 46 -9.89 34.42 35.94
C SER A 46 -9.86 33.06 35.21
N ARG A 47 -9.74 31.94 35.92
CA ARG A 47 -9.60 30.62 35.36
C ARG A 47 -10.94 29.90 35.34
N LYS A 48 -11.40 29.51 34.15
CA LYS A 48 -12.60 28.69 33.97
C LYS A 48 -12.21 27.20 33.80
N ARG A 49 -12.89 26.33 34.53
CA ARG A 49 -12.75 24.86 34.40
C ARG A 49 -14.08 24.23 34.05
N VAL A 50 -14.05 23.15 33.31
CA VAL A 50 -15.23 22.34 32.97
C VAL A 50 -15.11 21.03 33.70
N ARG A 51 -16.20 20.55 34.29
CA ARG A 51 -16.32 19.21 34.87
C ARG A 51 -17.65 18.58 34.52
N ALA A 52 -17.74 17.28 34.51
CA ALA A 52 -19.01 16.58 34.50
C ALA A 52 -19.73 16.77 35.85
N ILE A 53 -21.06 16.93 35.82
CA ILE A 53 -21.87 16.99 37.02
C ILE A 53 -21.90 15.61 37.67
N ASP A 54 -22.16 14.58 36.84
CA ASP A 54 -22.09 13.18 37.18
C ASP A 54 -21.43 12.41 36.02
N GLY A 55 -20.45 11.57 36.33
CA GLY A 55 -19.66 10.86 35.32
C GLY A 55 -20.48 9.81 34.55
N GLN A 56 -21.46 9.16 35.22
CA GLN A 56 -22.31 8.18 34.58
C GLN A 56 -23.35 8.86 33.66
N ALA A 57 -24.01 9.90 34.14
CA ALA A 57 -24.92 10.70 33.32
C ALA A 57 -24.21 11.31 32.10
N PHE A 58 -22.94 11.70 32.24
CA PHE A 58 -22.13 12.19 31.13
C PHE A 58 -21.86 11.10 30.10
N ARG A 59 -21.51 9.86 30.53
CA ARG A 59 -21.33 8.72 29.63
C ARG A 59 -22.63 8.36 28.88
N GLU A 60 -23.76 8.36 29.58
CA GLU A 60 -25.07 8.10 28.98
C GLU A 60 -25.45 9.16 27.93
N HIS A 61 -25.18 10.44 28.24
CA HIS A 61 -25.40 11.54 27.29
C HIS A 61 -24.53 11.37 26.03
N LEU A 62 -23.23 10.98 26.18
CA LEU A 62 -22.34 10.72 25.07
C LEU A 62 -22.82 9.55 24.22
N SER A 63 -23.34 8.50 24.85
CA SER A 63 -23.92 7.36 24.15
C SER A 63 -25.16 7.76 23.35
N ASN A 64 -26.09 8.48 23.96
CA ASN A 64 -27.40 8.79 23.37
C ASN A 64 -27.32 9.85 22.27
N LYS A 65 -26.46 10.86 22.44
CA LYS A 65 -26.43 12.02 21.53
C LYS A 65 -25.29 11.97 20.51
N TYR A 66 -24.22 11.24 20.83
CA TYR A 66 -23.01 11.21 19.99
C TYR A 66 -22.58 9.80 19.55
N ASP A 67 -23.37 8.76 19.87
CA ASP A 67 -23.06 7.35 19.57
C ASP A 67 -21.71 6.89 20.13
N ILE A 68 -21.32 7.40 21.29
CA ILE A 68 -20.11 7.00 22.01
C ILE A 68 -20.50 6.12 23.18
N ARG A 69 -20.71 4.83 22.92
CA ARG A 69 -21.20 3.85 23.90
C ARG A 69 -20.17 3.50 24.96
N ASN A 70 -18.90 3.43 24.57
CA ASN A 70 -17.79 3.15 25.46
C ASN A 70 -16.59 4.03 25.06
N LEU A 71 -16.20 4.94 25.94
CA LEU A 71 -15.14 5.93 25.68
C LEU A 71 -13.77 5.28 25.46
N GLU A 72 -13.46 4.28 26.27
CA GLU A 72 -12.19 3.57 26.27
C GLU A 72 -12.03 2.76 24.95
N GLN A 73 -13.04 1.98 24.59
CA GLN A 73 -13.06 1.24 23.33
C GLN A 73 -13.06 2.16 22.11
N TYR A 74 -13.76 3.30 22.19
CA TYR A 74 -13.75 4.27 21.11
C TYR A 74 -12.37 4.89 20.92
N ARG A 75 -11.69 5.20 22.01
CA ARG A 75 -10.30 5.69 22.01
C ARG A 75 -9.34 4.67 21.39
N GLU A 76 -9.42 3.41 21.82
CA GLU A 76 -8.60 2.30 21.26
C GLU A 76 -8.84 2.13 19.76
N LEU A 77 -10.11 2.19 19.32
CA LEU A 77 -10.45 2.15 17.90
C LEU A 77 -9.78 3.27 17.12
N LEU A 78 -9.76 4.50 17.66
CA LEU A 78 -9.11 5.63 16.99
C LEU A 78 -7.58 5.50 16.96
N LEU A 79 -6.97 4.83 17.92
CA LEU A 79 -5.53 4.56 17.96
C LEU A 79 -5.12 3.45 17.01
N SER A 80 -5.97 2.48 16.76
CA SER A 80 -5.67 1.36 15.87
C SER A 80 -5.44 1.87 14.43
N ASP A 81 -4.35 1.45 13.79
CA ASP A 81 -4.01 1.90 12.43
C ASP A 81 -4.94 1.33 11.36
N ASN A 82 -5.49 0.13 11.56
CA ASN A 82 -6.34 -0.53 10.58
C ASN A 82 -7.43 -1.40 11.22
N PRO A 83 -8.38 -0.79 11.98
CA PRO A 83 -9.38 -1.54 12.72
C PRO A 83 -10.38 -2.23 11.78
N ASP A 84 -10.74 -3.48 12.10
CA ASP A 84 -11.74 -4.21 11.33
C ASP A 84 -13.08 -3.48 11.29
N ARG A 85 -13.76 -3.54 10.14
CA ARG A 85 -15.08 -2.91 9.97
C ARG A 85 -16.10 -3.47 10.96
N SER A 86 -16.03 -4.75 11.28
CA SER A 86 -16.87 -5.38 12.31
C SER A 86 -16.63 -4.76 13.70
N VAL A 87 -15.37 -4.52 14.07
CA VAL A 87 -14.99 -3.84 15.31
C VAL A 87 -15.48 -2.39 15.30
N GLN A 88 -15.34 -1.67 14.17
CA GLN A 88 -15.86 -0.31 14.03
C GLN A 88 -17.37 -0.27 14.24
N VAL A 89 -18.12 -1.18 13.64
CA VAL A 89 -19.57 -1.28 13.82
C VAL A 89 -19.93 -1.61 15.28
N ALA A 90 -19.25 -2.55 15.89
CA ALA A 90 -19.51 -2.94 17.28
C ALA A 90 -19.30 -1.76 18.25
N VAL A 91 -18.25 -0.96 18.04
CA VAL A 91 -17.88 0.16 18.92
C VAL A 91 -18.69 1.43 18.63
N THR A 92 -18.96 1.73 17.36
CA THR A 92 -19.49 3.05 16.95
C THR A 92 -20.83 2.98 16.22
N GLY A 93 -21.30 1.78 15.86
CA GLY A 93 -22.44 1.60 14.96
C GLY A 93 -22.16 1.97 13.48
N ASN A 94 -20.92 2.36 13.15
CA ASN A 94 -20.55 2.85 11.82
C ASN A 94 -19.26 2.20 11.33
N SER A 95 -19.32 1.46 10.22
CA SER A 95 -18.17 0.79 9.58
C SER A 95 -17.17 1.73 8.89
N LYS A 96 -17.48 3.03 8.82
CA LYS A 96 -16.69 4.07 8.16
C LYS A 96 -16.13 5.11 9.14
N THR A 97 -16.07 4.78 10.42
CA THR A 97 -15.51 5.67 11.45
C THR A 97 -14.05 5.96 11.19
N LYS A 98 -13.34 4.99 10.67
CA LYS A 98 -11.95 5.10 10.21
C LYS A 98 -11.82 4.45 8.83
N GLU A 99 -11.05 5.08 7.95
CA GLU A 99 -10.75 4.46 6.66
C GLU A 99 -10.02 3.15 6.87
N LYS A 100 -10.43 2.13 6.12
CA LYS A 100 -9.79 0.83 6.11
C LYS A 100 -9.58 0.38 4.68
N ARG A 101 -8.34 0.06 4.34
CA ARG A 101 -8.05 -0.67 3.12
C ARG A 101 -8.67 -2.08 3.23
N THR A 102 -9.44 -2.49 2.23
CA THR A 102 -10.23 -3.73 2.27
C THR A 102 -9.47 -4.92 1.69
N PHE A 103 -8.65 -4.68 0.66
CA PHE A 103 -7.86 -5.70 0.01
C PHE A 103 -6.37 -5.47 0.26
N PHE A 104 -5.71 -6.48 0.82
CA PHE A 104 -4.27 -6.58 0.96
C PHE A 104 -3.79 -7.62 -0.02
N GLY A 105 -2.54 -7.50 -0.50
CA GLY A 105 -1.96 -8.49 -1.36
C GLY A 105 -1.80 -8.05 -2.81
N PHE A 106 -1.51 -9.03 -3.67
CA PHE A 106 -1.14 -8.82 -5.06
C PHE A 106 -1.57 -9.99 -5.93
N LEU A 107 -1.55 -9.76 -7.25
CA LEU A 107 -1.87 -10.77 -8.25
C LEU A 107 -0.65 -11.64 -8.58
N VAL A 108 -0.89 -12.93 -8.82
CA VAL A 108 0.12 -13.87 -9.29
C VAL A 108 -0.35 -14.69 -10.49
N ASN A 109 0.60 -15.04 -11.36
CA ASN A 109 0.41 -15.92 -12.52
C ASN A 109 1.70 -16.68 -12.80
N SER A 110 1.67 -17.70 -13.66
CA SER A 110 2.86 -18.50 -14.02
C SER A 110 2.71 -19.14 -15.40
N TYR A 111 3.80 -19.63 -15.98
CA TYR A 111 3.75 -20.44 -17.23
C TYR A 111 3.55 -21.93 -16.99
N GLN A 112 3.82 -22.39 -15.79
CA GLN A 112 3.74 -23.79 -15.40
C GLN A 112 3.30 -23.89 -13.94
N PRO A 113 2.74 -25.03 -13.51
CA PRO A 113 2.32 -25.20 -12.13
C PRO A 113 3.46 -24.95 -11.14
N ILE A 114 3.23 -24.04 -10.19
CA ILE A 114 4.16 -23.74 -9.10
C ILE A 114 3.50 -24.19 -7.80
N PRO A 115 4.10 -25.17 -7.07
CA PRO A 115 3.62 -25.51 -5.73
C PRO A 115 3.89 -24.36 -4.78
N ALA A 116 2.90 -24.06 -3.96
CA ALA A 116 2.96 -23.00 -2.95
C ALA A 116 2.19 -23.40 -1.70
N THR A 117 2.30 -22.61 -0.64
CA THR A 117 1.40 -22.70 0.51
C THR A 117 0.87 -21.31 0.87
N VAL A 118 -0.37 -21.27 1.34
CA VAL A 118 -0.97 -20.06 1.93
C VAL A 118 -1.56 -20.47 3.28
N ASN A 119 -1.19 -19.80 4.35
CA ASN A 119 -1.61 -20.15 5.71
C ASN A 119 -1.34 -21.63 6.08
N GLY A 120 -0.22 -22.17 5.59
CA GLY A 120 0.15 -23.58 5.80
C GLY A 120 -0.64 -24.59 4.96
N CYS A 121 -1.61 -24.16 4.16
CA CYS A 121 -2.40 -25.03 3.27
C CYS A 121 -1.75 -25.10 1.89
N PRO A 122 -1.61 -26.31 1.30
CA PRO A 122 -1.08 -26.47 -0.06
C PRO A 122 -1.95 -25.72 -1.09
N LYS A 123 -1.29 -25.00 -1.98
CA LYS A 123 -1.88 -24.35 -3.15
C LYS A 123 -0.97 -24.57 -4.36
N THR A 124 -1.55 -24.68 -5.52
CA THR A 124 -0.80 -24.65 -6.77
C THR A 124 -1.20 -23.41 -7.57
N ILE A 125 -0.21 -22.59 -7.93
CA ILE A 125 -0.43 -21.52 -8.90
C ILE A 125 -0.46 -22.16 -10.28
N LEU A 126 -1.60 -22.05 -10.95
CA LEU A 126 -1.85 -22.67 -12.25
C LEU A 126 -2.05 -21.62 -13.34
N PRO A 127 -1.35 -21.71 -14.48
CA PRO A 127 -1.55 -20.83 -15.62
C PRO A 127 -2.84 -21.20 -16.37
N LEU A 128 -3.90 -20.50 -16.10
CA LEU A 128 -5.14 -20.59 -16.87
C LEU A 128 -5.33 -19.29 -17.64
N GLU A 129 -5.60 -19.40 -18.95
CA GLU A 129 -5.83 -18.22 -19.78
C GLU A 129 -6.99 -17.37 -19.26
N GLY A 130 -6.77 -16.07 -19.15
CA GLY A 130 -7.78 -15.13 -18.67
C GLY A 130 -8.03 -15.15 -17.15
N THR A 131 -7.23 -15.90 -16.38
CA THR A 131 -7.32 -15.93 -14.91
C THR A 131 -5.98 -15.63 -14.26
N PHE A 132 -6.03 -15.14 -13.02
CA PHE A 132 -4.88 -15.03 -12.12
C PHE A 132 -5.36 -15.22 -10.70
N ASP A 133 -4.43 -15.67 -9.84
CA ASP A 133 -4.72 -15.77 -8.40
C ASP A 133 -4.45 -14.42 -7.73
N PHE A 134 -5.32 -14.02 -6.79
CA PHE A 134 -5.05 -12.93 -5.86
C PHE A 134 -4.64 -13.51 -4.52
N ILE A 135 -3.44 -13.16 -4.05
CA ILE A 135 -2.91 -13.61 -2.77
C ILE A 135 -3.22 -12.54 -1.72
N TYR A 136 -4.23 -12.80 -0.90
CA TYR A 136 -4.66 -11.88 0.16
C TYR A 136 -3.75 -11.98 1.40
N ASP A 137 -3.54 -13.19 1.93
CA ASP A 137 -2.69 -13.43 3.10
C ASP A 137 -1.23 -13.60 2.70
N TYR A 138 -0.67 -12.59 2.01
CA TYR A 138 0.65 -12.65 1.38
C TYR A 138 1.79 -12.88 2.38
N TRP A 139 1.65 -12.46 3.64
CA TRP A 139 2.64 -12.70 4.69
C TRP A 139 2.82 -14.18 5.06
N ASN A 140 1.85 -15.03 4.71
CA ASN A 140 1.88 -16.49 4.86
C ASN A 140 1.92 -17.22 3.51
N PHE A 141 2.29 -16.50 2.44
CA PHE A 141 2.45 -17.07 1.10
C PHE A 141 3.90 -17.50 0.89
N VAL A 142 4.11 -18.81 0.73
CA VAL A 142 5.44 -19.42 0.57
C VAL A 142 5.52 -20.15 -0.77
N ILE A 143 6.64 -19.96 -1.47
CA ILE A 143 6.98 -20.61 -2.74
C ILE A 143 8.36 -21.25 -2.64
N PRO A 144 8.73 -22.21 -3.53
CA PRO A 144 10.08 -22.77 -3.59
C PRO A 144 11.14 -21.69 -3.88
N GLU A 145 12.32 -21.83 -3.28
CA GLU A 145 13.41 -20.85 -3.41
C GLU A 145 14.00 -20.77 -4.83
N ASP A 146 13.88 -21.84 -5.61
CA ASP A 146 14.34 -21.93 -7.01
C ASP A 146 13.44 -21.21 -8.01
N VAL A 147 12.27 -20.72 -7.58
CA VAL A 147 11.37 -19.91 -8.41
C VAL A 147 11.91 -18.51 -8.55
N VAL A 148 12.00 -18.00 -9.77
CA VAL A 148 12.34 -16.60 -10.06
C VAL A 148 11.05 -15.79 -10.18
N ILE A 149 11.00 -14.66 -9.48
CA ILE A 149 9.85 -13.77 -9.46
C ILE A 149 10.05 -12.67 -10.49
N VAL A 150 9.03 -12.44 -11.32
CA VAL A 150 9.01 -11.33 -12.29
C VAL A 150 7.91 -10.36 -11.89
N GLY A 151 8.30 -9.18 -11.43
CA GLY A 151 7.37 -8.09 -11.13
C GLY A 151 7.03 -7.32 -12.39
N ILE A 152 5.75 -7.27 -12.75
CA ILE A 152 5.24 -6.58 -13.94
C ILE A 152 4.48 -5.32 -13.49
N GLU A 153 4.92 -4.15 -13.95
CA GLU A 153 4.28 -2.89 -13.60
C GLU A 153 2.94 -2.69 -14.30
N ASN A 154 2.90 -2.97 -15.59
CA ASN A 154 1.74 -2.68 -16.42
C ASN A 154 0.72 -3.82 -16.36
N PRO A 155 -0.57 -3.55 -16.11
CA PRO A 155 -1.61 -4.58 -16.02
C PRO A 155 -1.90 -5.28 -17.35
N GLU A 156 -1.70 -4.63 -18.49
CA GLU A 156 -1.88 -5.25 -19.81
C GLU A 156 -0.79 -6.30 -20.06
N ASN A 157 0.48 -5.97 -19.74
CA ASN A 157 1.58 -6.92 -19.81
C ASN A 157 1.37 -8.12 -18.87
N PHE A 158 0.86 -7.87 -17.66
CA PHE A 158 0.52 -8.96 -16.74
C PHE A 158 -0.61 -9.85 -17.25
N ARG A 159 -1.65 -9.25 -17.86
CA ARG A 159 -2.75 -10.01 -18.48
C ARG A 159 -2.26 -10.87 -19.63
N TYR A 160 -1.42 -10.33 -20.50
CA TYR A 160 -0.92 -11.01 -21.70
C TYR A 160 0.48 -11.61 -21.52
N VAL A 161 0.79 -12.07 -20.32
CA VAL A 161 2.11 -12.62 -20.00
C VAL A 161 2.48 -13.79 -20.94
N SER A 162 1.51 -14.58 -21.39
CA SER A 162 1.73 -15.68 -22.33
C SER A 162 2.24 -15.20 -23.70
N ALA A 163 1.81 -14.04 -24.18
CA ALA A 163 2.25 -13.42 -25.42
C ALA A 163 3.69 -12.85 -25.35
N GLN A 164 4.32 -12.88 -24.17
CA GLN A 164 5.67 -12.36 -23.91
C GLN A 164 6.65 -13.49 -23.54
N LYS A 165 6.29 -14.73 -23.79
CA LYS A 165 7.08 -15.90 -23.37
C LYS A 165 8.51 -15.87 -23.91
N LYS A 166 8.73 -15.43 -25.15
CA LYS A 166 10.07 -15.32 -25.74
C LYS A 166 10.94 -14.33 -24.97
N LEU A 167 10.37 -13.17 -24.59
CA LEU A 167 11.07 -12.16 -23.80
C LEU A 167 11.55 -12.76 -22.49
N PHE A 168 10.64 -13.30 -21.70
CA PHE A 168 10.98 -13.80 -20.36
C PHE A 168 11.88 -15.06 -20.41
N SER A 169 11.74 -15.92 -21.43
CA SER A 169 12.64 -17.07 -21.60
C SER A 169 14.06 -16.67 -22.00
N SER A 170 14.27 -15.48 -22.55
CA SER A 170 15.60 -15.00 -22.93
C SER A 170 16.44 -14.48 -21.74
N VAL A 171 15.80 -14.18 -20.60
CA VAL A 171 16.47 -13.55 -19.44
C VAL A 171 16.66 -14.48 -18.25
N VAL A 172 16.19 -15.72 -18.36
CA VAL A 172 16.38 -16.78 -17.36
C VAL A 172 16.87 -18.06 -18.03
N PRO A 173 17.65 -18.92 -17.33
CA PRO A 173 18.04 -20.22 -17.85
C PRO A 173 16.83 -21.13 -18.15
N ASP A 174 17.01 -22.03 -19.09
CA ASP A 174 15.98 -23.04 -19.42
C ASP A 174 15.62 -23.87 -18.18
N GLY A 175 14.31 -24.14 -18.03
CA GLY A 175 13.77 -24.94 -16.93
C GLY A 175 13.49 -24.18 -15.64
N VAL A 176 13.93 -22.92 -15.54
CA VAL A 176 13.60 -22.06 -14.39
C VAL A 176 12.12 -21.74 -14.38
N LYS A 177 11.50 -21.91 -13.21
CA LYS A 177 10.10 -21.54 -13.00
C LYS A 177 9.96 -20.06 -12.76
N LEU A 178 9.02 -19.41 -13.45
CA LEU A 178 8.71 -18.00 -13.32
C LEU A 178 7.37 -17.79 -12.64
N LEU A 179 7.38 -17.05 -11.54
CA LEU A 179 6.18 -16.51 -10.92
C LEU A 179 6.06 -15.05 -11.31
N PHE A 180 5.04 -14.70 -12.07
CA PHE A 180 4.71 -13.32 -12.40
C PHE A 180 3.88 -12.72 -11.29
N VAL A 181 4.22 -11.50 -10.88
CA VAL A 181 3.53 -10.76 -9.82
C VAL A 181 3.19 -9.37 -10.29
N SER A 182 2.04 -8.84 -9.84
CA SER A 182 1.65 -7.46 -10.11
C SER A 182 1.02 -6.83 -8.88
N ARG A 183 1.34 -5.56 -8.61
CA ARG A 183 0.75 -4.77 -7.51
C ARG A 183 -0.72 -4.43 -7.73
N TYR A 184 -1.25 -4.58 -8.95
CA TYR A 184 -2.65 -4.34 -9.24
C TYR A 184 -3.59 -5.25 -8.42
N PRO A 185 -4.76 -4.74 -8.02
CA PRO A 185 -5.26 -3.36 -8.16
C PRO A 185 -4.76 -2.40 -7.05
N GLN A 186 -3.73 -2.73 -6.30
CA GLN A 186 -3.25 -2.02 -5.10
C GLN A 186 -1.87 -1.38 -5.34
N GLU A 187 -1.69 -0.65 -6.42
CA GLU A 187 -0.40 -0.12 -6.90
C GLU A 187 0.41 0.67 -5.86
N GLN A 188 -0.27 1.40 -4.98
CA GLN A 188 0.36 2.23 -3.96
C GLN A 188 0.68 1.47 -2.66
N SER A 189 0.40 0.16 -2.62
CA SER A 189 0.67 -0.64 -1.44
C SER A 189 2.10 -1.19 -1.43
N ASN A 190 2.62 -1.40 -0.24
CA ASN A 190 3.91 -2.07 -0.04
C ASN A 190 3.79 -3.60 0.05
N ASP A 191 2.61 -4.18 -0.06
CA ASP A 191 2.36 -5.61 0.20
C ASP A 191 3.29 -6.52 -0.61
N LEU A 192 3.47 -6.23 -1.90
CA LEU A 192 4.39 -6.99 -2.73
C LEU A 192 5.84 -6.84 -2.27
N LEU A 193 6.26 -5.62 -1.90
CA LEU A 193 7.63 -5.37 -1.43
C LEU A 193 7.87 -6.06 -0.07
N ASP A 194 6.91 -5.96 0.86
CA ASP A 194 7.00 -6.59 2.18
C ASP A 194 7.14 -8.12 2.03
N TRP A 195 6.34 -8.72 1.13
CA TRP A 195 6.47 -10.14 0.82
C TRP A 195 7.82 -10.48 0.18
N LEU A 196 8.26 -9.73 -0.81
CA LEU A 196 9.55 -9.93 -1.45
C LEU A 196 10.72 -9.86 -0.44
N GLN A 197 10.63 -8.99 0.56
CA GLN A 197 11.65 -8.89 1.61
C GLN A 197 11.66 -10.12 2.54
N SER A 198 10.51 -10.77 2.72
CA SER A 198 10.36 -11.94 3.60
C SER A 198 10.86 -13.27 3.01
N ILE A 199 11.17 -13.32 1.71
CA ILE A 199 11.60 -14.52 0.99
C ILE A 199 12.97 -14.30 0.31
N PRO A 200 13.76 -15.38 0.07
CA PRO A 200 15.11 -15.25 -0.51
C PRO A 200 15.13 -15.21 -2.04
N ASN A 201 14.01 -15.43 -2.71
CA ASN A 201 13.91 -15.59 -4.16
C ASN A 201 14.51 -14.43 -4.97
N ARG A 202 15.05 -14.73 -6.13
CA ARG A 202 15.47 -13.72 -7.12
C ARG A 202 14.27 -12.97 -7.65
N TYR A 203 14.43 -11.66 -7.83
CA TYR A 203 13.41 -10.77 -8.35
C TYR A 203 13.90 -10.08 -9.63
N ILE A 204 13.11 -10.12 -10.67
CA ILE A 204 13.32 -9.39 -11.92
C ILE A 204 12.20 -8.36 -12.05
N HIS A 205 12.55 -7.11 -12.13
CA HIS A 205 11.60 -6.03 -12.34
C HIS A 205 11.42 -5.76 -13.83
N PHE A 206 10.19 -5.88 -14.32
CA PHE A 206 9.82 -5.55 -15.68
C PHE A 206 8.96 -4.29 -15.67
N GLY A 207 9.59 -3.19 -16.01
CA GLY A 207 9.01 -1.86 -16.16
C GLY A 207 9.30 -1.28 -17.53
N ASP A 208 8.84 -0.06 -17.78
CA ASP A 208 9.13 0.67 -19.01
C ASP A 208 10.64 0.92 -19.17
N LEU A 209 11.13 0.86 -20.40
CA LEU A 209 12.51 1.22 -20.73
C LEU A 209 12.60 2.76 -20.87
N ASP A 210 12.36 3.46 -19.78
CA ASP A 210 12.41 4.90 -19.68
C ASP A 210 12.95 5.36 -18.31
N LEU A 211 13.13 6.67 -18.13
CA LEU A 211 13.70 7.20 -16.90
C LEU A 211 12.81 6.97 -15.68
N ALA A 212 11.47 6.97 -15.85
CA ALA A 212 10.53 6.77 -14.76
C ALA A 212 10.49 5.30 -14.30
N GLY A 213 10.41 4.32 -15.22
CA GLY A 213 10.44 2.90 -14.91
C GLY A 213 11.74 2.49 -14.19
N ILE A 214 12.89 2.99 -14.69
CA ILE A 214 14.19 2.79 -14.01
C ILE A 214 14.19 3.43 -12.61
N HIS A 215 13.64 4.63 -12.46
CA HIS A 215 13.55 5.30 -11.17
C HIS A 215 12.69 4.51 -10.18
N ILE A 216 11.56 3.96 -10.60
CA ILE A 216 10.70 3.11 -9.76
C ILE A 216 11.50 1.91 -9.24
N TYR A 217 12.22 1.20 -10.11
CA TYR A 217 13.06 0.09 -9.70
C TYR A 217 14.12 0.51 -8.68
N LEU A 218 14.88 1.58 -8.97
CA LEU A 218 15.99 2.06 -8.15
C LEU A 218 15.56 2.61 -6.78
N THR A 219 14.30 3.04 -6.64
CA THR A 219 13.79 3.64 -5.39
C THR A 219 12.86 2.72 -4.61
N SER A 220 12.11 1.85 -5.31
CA SER A 220 11.04 1.05 -4.69
C SER A 220 11.43 -0.43 -4.50
N PHE A 221 12.46 -0.95 -5.18
CA PHE A 221 12.82 -2.36 -5.09
C PHE A 221 14.31 -2.58 -4.78
N TYR A 222 15.21 -2.03 -5.57
CA TYR A 222 16.66 -2.29 -5.42
C TYR A 222 17.22 -1.96 -4.04
N PRO A 223 16.86 -0.84 -3.36
CA PRO A 223 17.36 -0.52 -2.03
C PRO A 223 17.00 -1.54 -0.95
N TYR A 224 15.90 -2.26 -1.14
CA TYR A 224 15.37 -3.23 -0.18
C TYR A 224 15.76 -4.68 -0.50
N LEU A 225 15.96 -5.00 -1.76
CA LEU A 225 16.23 -6.35 -2.23
C LEU A 225 17.72 -6.58 -2.58
N GLY A 226 18.48 -5.53 -2.81
CA GLY A 226 19.90 -5.59 -3.15
C GLY A 226 20.17 -6.40 -4.42
N GLU A 227 21.28 -7.12 -4.42
CA GLU A 227 21.80 -7.87 -5.60
C GLU A 227 20.88 -9.01 -6.08
N ARG A 228 19.91 -9.44 -5.27
CA ARG A 228 18.91 -10.43 -5.72
C ARG A 228 17.82 -9.83 -6.62
N ALA A 229 17.74 -8.50 -6.70
CA ALA A 229 16.91 -7.79 -7.65
C ALA A 229 17.70 -7.43 -8.91
N SER A 230 17.03 -7.49 -10.04
CA SER A 230 17.54 -6.97 -11.33
C SER A 230 16.40 -6.32 -12.10
N PHE A 231 16.75 -5.33 -12.93
CA PHE A 231 15.83 -4.80 -13.92
C PHE A 231 15.92 -5.64 -15.18
N LEU A 232 14.78 -5.93 -15.84
CA LEU A 232 14.76 -6.67 -17.08
C LEU A 232 15.26 -5.78 -18.22
N ILE A 233 16.41 -6.14 -18.81
CA ILE A 233 16.96 -5.46 -19.99
C ILE A 233 16.87 -6.43 -21.16
N PRO A 234 15.93 -6.27 -22.10
CA PRO A 234 15.82 -7.13 -23.26
C PRO A 234 17.04 -6.96 -24.20
N ALA A 235 17.41 -8.02 -24.92
CA ALA A 235 18.59 -7.96 -25.80
C ALA A 235 18.45 -6.94 -26.94
N ASP A 236 17.22 -6.60 -27.34
CA ASP A 236 16.90 -5.62 -28.38
C ASP A 236 16.55 -4.22 -27.84
N TYR A 237 16.88 -3.93 -26.57
CA TYR A 237 16.49 -2.69 -25.90
C TYR A 237 16.91 -1.41 -26.67
N GLU A 238 18.10 -1.39 -27.26
CA GLU A 238 18.59 -0.24 -28.02
C GLU A 238 17.73 0.04 -29.24
N TYR A 239 17.39 -1.02 -30.01
CA TYR A 239 16.51 -0.91 -31.16
C TYR A 239 15.11 -0.42 -30.76
N ARG A 240 14.57 -0.94 -29.66
CA ARG A 240 13.25 -0.53 -29.13
C ARG A 240 13.24 0.90 -28.66
N ILE A 241 14.24 1.32 -27.89
CA ILE A 241 14.36 2.72 -27.44
C ILE A 241 14.48 3.67 -28.64
N ALA A 242 15.23 3.33 -29.68
CA ALA A 242 15.33 4.14 -30.89
C ALA A 242 13.97 4.38 -31.60
N LEU A 243 13.03 3.43 -31.43
CA LEU A 243 11.65 3.54 -31.95
C LEU A 243 10.67 4.17 -30.95
N GLY A 244 11.11 4.42 -29.72
CA GLY A 244 10.25 4.86 -28.64
C GLY A 244 9.82 6.33 -28.70
N SER A 245 9.22 6.81 -27.60
CA SER A 245 8.61 8.15 -27.53
C SER A 245 9.61 9.21 -27.05
N ARG A 246 9.81 10.25 -27.87
CA ARG A 246 10.58 11.45 -27.50
C ARG A 246 9.80 12.34 -26.52
N GLU A 247 8.49 12.43 -26.68
CA GLU A 247 7.63 13.21 -25.78
C GLU A 247 7.75 12.71 -24.35
N ARG A 248 7.62 11.40 -24.15
CA ARG A 248 7.81 10.76 -22.84
C ARG A 248 9.18 11.08 -22.22
N TYR A 249 10.24 11.00 -22.99
CA TYR A 249 11.58 11.36 -22.50
C TYR A 249 11.64 12.82 -22.03
N ASN A 250 11.10 13.76 -22.83
CA ASN A 250 11.11 15.19 -22.50
C ASN A 250 10.32 15.49 -21.22
N ASP A 251 9.18 14.84 -21.02
CA ASP A 251 8.35 15.00 -19.83
C ASP A 251 9.05 14.48 -18.56
N GLN A 252 9.81 13.42 -18.70
CA GLN A 252 10.52 12.77 -17.59
C GLN A 252 11.87 13.42 -17.28
N LEU A 253 12.53 14.04 -18.25
CA LEU A 253 13.88 14.57 -18.15
C LEU A 253 14.06 15.53 -16.99
N LYS A 254 13.11 16.45 -16.78
CA LYS A 254 13.16 17.44 -15.69
C LYS A 254 13.16 16.78 -14.31
N LYS A 255 12.43 15.66 -14.16
CA LYS A 255 12.24 14.99 -12.87
C LYS A 255 13.29 13.92 -12.61
N TYR A 256 13.69 13.18 -13.63
CA TYR A 256 14.49 11.96 -13.50
C TYR A 256 15.83 12.02 -14.25
N GLY A 257 16.10 13.02 -15.07
CA GLY A 257 17.28 13.09 -15.92
C GLY A 257 18.61 13.05 -15.17
N ASN A 258 18.63 13.51 -13.90
CA ASN A 258 19.81 13.51 -13.04
C ASN A 258 19.72 12.46 -11.92
N MET A 259 18.91 11.37 -12.10
CA MET A 259 18.80 10.34 -11.07
C MET A 259 20.15 9.65 -10.85
N LEU A 260 20.40 9.29 -9.60
CA LEU A 260 21.58 8.50 -9.25
C LEU A 260 21.34 7.03 -9.62
N VAL A 261 22.10 6.52 -10.58
CA VAL A 261 22.06 5.10 -10.99
C VAL A 261 22.90 4.26 -10.03
N THR A 262 22.26 3.76 -8.97
CA THR A 262 22.91 2.97 -7.93
C THR A 262 23.20 1.52 -8.35
N ASP A 263 22.40 0.95 -9.25
CA ASP A 263 22.66 -0.34 -9.88
C ASP A 263 23.52 -0.14 -11.13
N SER A 264 24.78 -0.59 -11.07
CA SER A 264 25.74 -0.41 -12.16
C SER A 264 25.33 -1.09 -13.48
N ARG A 265 24.48 -2.13 -13.40
CA ARG A 265 23.94 -2.87 -14.56
C ARG A 265 23.04 -2.01 -15.46
N LEU A 266 22.50 -0.91 -14.92
CA LEU A 266 21.61 0.00 -15.66
C LEU A 266 22.31 1.17 -16.35
N LYS A 267 23.63 1.33 -16.18
CA LYS A 267 24.37 2.49 -16.72
C LYS A 267 24.27 2.59 -18.23
N GLU A 268 24.43 1.47 -18.92
CA GLU A 268 24.35 1.42 -20.39
C GLU A 268 22.91 1.69 -20.89
N LEU A 269 21.89 1.13 -20.23
CA LEU A 269 20.50 1.39 -20.56
C LEU A 269 20.15 2.89 -20.40
N VAL A 270 20.55 3.50 -19.29
CA VAL A 270 20.31 4.93 -19.04
C VAL A 270 21.07 5.80 -20.05
N ALA A 271 22.31 5.45 -20.38
CA ALA A 271 23.08 6.14 -21.42
C ALA A 271 22.40 6.05 -22.79
N CYS A 272 21.86 4.89 -23.14
CA CYS A 272 21.11 4.66 -24.37
C CYS A 272 19.83 5.55 -24.42
N ILE A 273 19.06 5.61 -23.33
CA ILE A 273 17.87 6.47 -23.24
C ILE A 273 18.25 7.95 -23.46
N HIS A 274 19.35 8.39 -22.84
CA HIS A 274 19.84 9.76 -23.03
C HIS A 274 20.39 10.01 -24.44
N GLN A 275 21.05 9.02 -25.05
CA GLN A 275 21.57 9.14 -26.42
C GLN A 275 20.46 9.32 -27.45
N TYR A 276 19.40 8.49 -27.37
CA TYR A 276 18.30 8.55 -28.31
C TYR A 276 17.25 9.62 -27.95
N HIS A 277 17.26 10.15 -26.72
CA HIS A 277 16.23 11.05 -26.19
C HIS A 277 14.82 10.43 -26.32
N ARG A 278 14.68 9.14 -25.96
CA ARG A 278 13.44 8.38 -26.10
C ARG A 278 13.28 7.37 -24.98
N GLY A 279 12.04 7.02 -24.67
CA GLY A 279 11.67 5.89 -23.81
C GLY A 279 10.76 4.94 -24.56
N TYR A 280 10.70 3.67 -24.12
CA TYR A 280 9.90 2.63 -24.76
C TYR A 280 9.01 1.92 -23.73
N ASP A 281 7.73 1.80 -24.06
CA ASP A 281 6.71 1.22 -23.17
C ASP A 281 6.77 -0.30 -23.23
N GLN A 282 6.62 -0.93 -22.07
CA GLN A 282 6.69 -2.40 -21.95
C GLN A 282 5.59 -3.12 -22.74
N GLU A 283 4.45 -2.46 -23.03
CA GLU A 283 3.38 -3.01 -23.85
C GLU A 283 3.84 -3.38 -25.27
N GLY A 284 4.87 -2.72 -25.78
CA GLY A 284 5.44 -3.03 -27.07
C GLY A 284 6.10 -4.42 -27.17
N TYR A 285 6.23 -5.15 -26.05
CA TYR A 285 6.68 -6.54 -25.99
C TYR A 285 5.53 -7.55 -26.04
N ILE A 286 4.27 -7.13 -26.06
CA ILE A 286 3.13 -8.01 -26.23
C ILE A 286 3.05 -8.40 -27.72
N GLU A 287 3.49 -9.62 -28.05
CA GLU A 287 3.33 -10.17 -29.39
C GLU A 287 1.85 -10.55 -29.61
N ARG A 288 1.14 -9.80 -30.45
CA ARG A 288 -0.22 -10.18 -30.88
C ARG A 288 -0.09 -11.01 -32.16
N GLU A 289 -0.65 -12.22 -32.14
CA GLU A 289 -0.79 -13.06 -33.32
C GLU A 289 -1.71 -12.43 -34.36
#